data_1d486c4c9f0ae36e0c597f8644a0ec51
#
_entry.id   1d486c4c9f0ae36e0c597f8644a0ec51
#
_cell.length_a   1.000
_cell.length_b   1.000
_cell.length_c   1.000
_cell.angle_alpha   90.00
_cell.angle_beta   90.00
_cell.angle_gamma   90.00
#
_symmetry.space_group_name_H-M   'P 1'
#
loop_
_entity.id
_entity.type
_entity.pdbx_description
1 polymer ?
#
loop_
_entity_poly.entity_id
_entity_poly.type
_entity_poly.pdbx_seq_one_letter_code
_entity_poly.pdbx_strand_id
1 'polypeptide(L)'
;ASDELVNKVVDEVTKNSTDENQALSAKVMKSIVETNPDIIETLSDQNKETMISQTIEAAKNQAEGTSTDEIDLSNTIAEIVTKSDTATAAEVLEILEDVSNESESKLSLSVVSNITKQENYEEKMEILSVTSPIVEQSIDKLVEKAVENAFSEEDLELVTNIVENSKGTIGDKIINSANKNNESKKKITEIIINIIEKNPEKAVEIIEKNENTNTVLETVKTKIEKGEAISTDDFEEVFKKNVSPN
;
A
#
# COMPACT_ATOMS: atom_id res chain seq x y z
N ALA A 1 22.08 -2.89 21.63
CA ALA A 1 21.52 -3.53 22.83
C ALA A 1 21.72 -5.04 22.67
N SER A 2 21.89 -5.79 23.78
CA SER A 2 21.91 -7.24 23.63
C SER A 2 20.48 -7.74 23.38
N ASP A 3 20.33 -8.78 22.59
CA ASP A 3 19.03 -9.38 22.26
C ASP A 3 18.22 -9.73 23.52
N GLU A 4 18.91 -10.12 24.60
CA GLU A 4 18.29 -10.37 25.90
C GLU A 4 17.63 -9.12 26.51
N LEU A 5 18.24 -7.95 26.36
CA LEU A 5 17.66 -6.69 26.84
C LEU A 5 16.44 -6.30 26.00
N VAL A 6 16.51 -6.47 24.69
CA VAL A 6 15.38 -6.19 23.79
C VAL A 6 14.22 -7.10 24.12
N ASN A 7 14.46 -8.41 24.25
CA ASN A 7 13.41 -9.36 24.64
C ASN A 7 12.75 -8.98 25.99
N LYS A 8 13.51 -8.55 26.99
CA LYS A 8 12.93 -8.08 28.27
C LYS A 8 12.07 -6.82 28.12
N VAL A 9 12.47 -5.88 27.26
CA VAL A 9 11.65 -4.69 26.97
C VAL A 9 10.37 -5.10 26.27
N VAL A 10 10.48 -5.98 25.28
CA VAL A 10 9.31 -6.51 24.55
C VAL A 10 8.37 -7.24 25.49
N ASP A 11 8.86 -8.14 26.34
CA ASP A 11 8.06 -8.83 27.36
C ASP A 11 7.29 -7.85 28.25
N GLU A 12 7.86 -6.71 28.56
CA GLU A 12 7.21 -5.71 29.42
C GLU A 12 6.11 -4.94 28.70
N VAL A 13 6.35 -4.51 27.44
CA VAL A 13 5.38 -3.72 26.67
C VAL A 13 4.24 -4.57 26.10
N THR A 14 4.44 -5.87 25.93
CA THR A 14 3.43 -6.80 25.39
C THR A 14 2.52 -7.42 26.46
N LYS A 15 2.79 -7.20 27.75
CA LYS A 15 2.01 -7.80 28.86
C LYS A 15 0.52 -7.50 28.84
N ASN A 16 0.12 -6.33 28.39
CA ASN A 16 -1.27 -5.88 28.39
C ASN A 16 -1.61 -5.23 27.05
N SER A 17 -2.83 -5.43 26.56
CA SER A 17 -3.33 -4.80 25.34
C SER A 17 -4.14 -3.55 25.67
N THR A 18 -3.52 -2.55 26.28
CA THR A 18 -4.12 -1.21 26.49
C THR A 18 -3.62 -0.27 25.41
N ASP A 19 -4.36 0.82 25.12
CA ASP A 19 -3.96 1.84 24.14
C ASP A 19 -2.56 2.41 24.43
N GLU A 20 -2.22 2.59 25.72
CA GLU A 20 -0.89 3.04 26.14
C GLU A 20 0.19 2.01 25.78
N ASN A 21 -0.08 0.73 25.97
CA ASN A 21 0.86 -0.34 25.64
C ASN A 21 0.97 -0.56 24.12
N GLN A 22 -0.12 -0.39 23.38
CA GLN A 22 -0.10 -0.43 21.91
C GLN A 22 0.80 0.69 21.37
N ALA A 23 0.63 1.93 21.86
CA ALA A 23 1.48 3.05 21.47
C ALA A 23 2.95 2.83 21.86
N LEU A 24 3.21 2.24 23.03
CA LEU A 24 4.57 1.93 23.47
C LEU A 24 5.19 0.80 22.63
N SER A 25 4.45 -0.25 22.33
CA SER A 25 4.89 -1.34 21.44
C SER A 25 5.23 -0.81 20.06
N ALA A 26 4.40 0.08 19.50
CA ALA A 26 4.65 0.71 18.22
C ALA A 26 5.96 1.54 18.22
N LYS A 27 6.23 2.28 19.29
CA LYS A 27 7.49 3.04 19.46
C LYS A 27 8.71 2.12 19.56
N VAL A 28 8.60 1.03 20.28
CA VAL A 28 9.66 0.03 20.40
C VAL A 28 9.88 -0.65 19.06
N MET A 29 8.81 -1.06 18.37
CA MET A 29 8.91 -1.69 17.04
C MET A 29 9.57 -0.74 16.03
N LYS A 30 9.15 0.54 15.99
CA LYS A 30 9.79 1.56 15.16
C LYS A 30 11.29 1.64 15.43
N SER A 31 11.69 1.70 16.69
CA SER A 31 13.10 1.77 17.06
C SER A 31 13.88 0.51 16.61
N ILE A 32 13.28 -0.68 16.71
CA ILE A 32 13.89 -1.93 16.25
C ILE A 32 14.10 -1.88 14.74
N VAL A 33 13.06 -1.56 13.99
CA VAL A 33 13.09 -1.55 12.51
C VAL A 33 14.11 -0.53 11.96
N GLU A 34 14.22 0.64 12.61
CA GLU A 34 15.16 1.68 12.20
C GLU A 34 16.62 1.36 12.55
N THR A 35 16.86 0.63 13.65
CA THR A 35 18.22 0.43 14.15
C THR A 35 18.79 -0.95 13.80
N ASN A 36 18.01 -2.01 13.92
CA ASN A 36 18.39 -3.38 13.61
C ASN A 36 17.15 -4.27 13.42
N PRO A 37 16.58 -4.34 12.21
CA PRO A 37 15.39 -5.13 11.93
C PRO A 37 15.57 -6.63 12.19
N ASP A 38 16.78 -7.17 12.10
CA ASP A 38 17.05 -8.59 12.37
C ASP A 38 16.68 -9.01 13.82
N ILE A 39 16.56 -8.04 14.72
CA ILE A 39 16.11 -8.32 16.09
C ILE A 39 14.67 -8.87 16.09
N ILE A 40 13.82 -8.52 15.16
CA ILE A 40 12.45 -9.04 15.06
C ILE A 40 12.47 -10.57 15.00
N GLU A 41 13.42 -11.13 14.25
CA GLU A 41 13.55 -12.58 14.08
C GLU A 41 14.12 -13.30 15.33
N THR A 42 14.68 -12.54 16.28
CA THR A 42 15.17 -13.09 17.56
C THR A 42 14.12 -13.05 18.67
N LEU A 43 12.98 -12.42 18.44
CA LEU A 43 11.85 -12.42 19.38
C LEU A 43 11.21 -13.81 19.45
N SER A 44 10.59 -14.15 20.59
CA SER A 44 9.72 -15.30 20.63
C SER A 44 8.50 -15.08 19.72
N ASP A 45 7.96 -16.16 19.15
CA ASP A 45 6.80 -16.07 18.23
C ASP A 45 5.65 -15.29 18.88
N GLN A 46 5.34 -15.54 20.15
CA GLN A 46 4.30 -14.83 20.88
C GLN A 46 4.58 -13.33 21.01
N ASN A 47 5.83 -12.93 21.30
CA ASN A 47 6.20 -11.53 21.43
C ASN A 47 6.17 -10.83 20.07
N LYS A 48 6.64 -11.49 19.03
CA LYS A 48 6.62 -11.00 17.65
C LYS A 48 5.18 -10.73 17.22
N GLU A 49 4.30 -11.71 17.27
CA GLU A 49 2.88 -11.60 16.94
C GLU A 49 2.19 -10.49 17.74
N THR A 50 2.41 -10.44 19.05
CA THR A 50 1.79 -9.42 19.90
C THR A 50 2.29 -8.03 19.57
N MET A 51 3.59 -7.82 19.33
CA MET A 51 4.13 -6.50 18.95
C MET A 51 3.63 -6.04 17.58
N ILE A 52 3.58 -6.93 16.61
CA ILE A 52 3.04 -6.63 15.27
C ILE A 52 1.58 -6.22 15.39
N SER A 53 0.76 -7.04 16.04
CA SER A 53 -0.66 -6.77 16.25
C SER A 53 -0.90 -5.45 16.98
N GLN A 54 -0.18 -5.18 18.07
CA GLN A 54 -0.29 -3.92 18.81
C GLN A 54 0.19 -2.71 18.00
N THR A 55 1.20 -2.87 17.16
CA THR A 55 1.69 -1.81 16.27
C THR A 55 0.63 -1.47 15.20
N ILE A 56 0.00 -2.47 14.61
CA ILE A 56 -1.06 -2.27 13.64
C ILE A 56 -2.28 -1.64 14.29
N GLU A 57 -2.66 -2.08 15.49
CA GLU A 57 -3.78 -1.51 16.23
C GLU A 57 -3.52 -0.04 16.62
N ALA A 58 -2.31 0.29 17.06
CA ALA A 58 -1.91 1.69 17.28
C ALA A 58 -2.00 2.52 16.00
N ALA A 59 -1.64 1.95 14.84
CA ALA A 59 -1.75 2.64 13.56
C ALA A 59 -3.22 2.84 13.14
N LYS A 60 -4.10 1.87 13.38
CA LYS A 60 -5.55 1.99 13.16
C LYS A 60 -6.14 3.10 14.04
N ASN A 61 -5.82 3.11 15.33
CA ASN A 61 -6.23 4.17 16.26
C ASN A 61 -5.73 5.56 15.82
N GLN A 62 -4.53 5.64 15.28
CA GLN A 62 -3.99 6.88 14.71
C GLN A 62 -4.77 7.33 13.48
N ALA A 63 -5.07 6.42 12.55
CA ALA A 63 -5.85 6.69 11.35
C ALA A 63 -7.29 7.14 11.68
N GLU A 64 -7.87 6.64 12.76
CA GLU A 64 -9.19 7.06 13.27
C GLU A 64 -9.16 8.39 14.05
N GLY A 65 -7.98 8.98 14.26
CA GLY A 65 -7.81 10.21 15.02
C GLY A 65 -8.01 10.05 16.54
N THR A 66 -8.00 8.83 17.04
CA THR A 66 -8.11 8.52 18.47
C THR A 66 -6.76 8.61 19.20
N SER A 67 -5.66 8.60 18.46
CA SER A 67 -4.30 8.77 18.96
C SER A 67 -3.68 10.07 18.47
N THR A 68 -2.96 10.77 19.37
CA THR A 68 -2.25 12.03 19.09
C THR A 68 -0.75 11.84 18.86
N ASP A 69 -0.28 10.61 18.73
CA ASP A 69 1.15 10.34 18.49
C ASP A 69 1.58 10.83 17.10
N GLU A 70 2.68 11.58 17.04
CA GLU A 70 3.25 12.14 15.79
C GLU A 70 4.09 11.13 14.98
N ILE A 71 4.06 9.83 15.35
CA ILE A 71 4.88 8.80 14.70
C ILE A 71 4.16 8.33 13.44
N ASP A 72 4.85 8.30 12.31
CA ASP A 72 4.33 7.67 11.09
C ASP A 72 4.41 6.13 11.22
N LEU A 73 3.34 5.55 11.74
CA LEU A 73 3.23 4.11 11.94
C LEU A 73 3.01 3.34 10.63
N SER A 74 2.46 3.98 9.61
CA SER A 74 2.32 3.36 8.29
C SER A 74 3.68 3.08 7.65
N ASN A 75 4.66 3.99 7.85
CA ASN A 75 6.04 3.74 7.43
C ASN A 75 6.70 2.62 8.25
N THR A 76 6.48 2.59 9.57
CA THR A 76 7.01 1.52 10.42
C THR A 76 6.51 0.14 9.96
N ILE A 77 5.21 0.03 9.65
CA ILE A 77 4.63 -1.21 9.13
C ILE A 77 5.22 -1.58 7.77
N ALA A 78 5.37 -0.61 6.87
CA ALA A 78 6.00 -0.84 5.57
C ALA A 78 7.45 -1.33 5.70
N GLU A 79 8.19 -0.79 6.65
CA GLU A 79 9.56 -1.25 6.95
C GLU A 79 9.59 -2.66 7.54
N ILE A 80 8.63 -3.03 8.39
CA ILE A 80 8.52 -4.42 8.87
C ILE A 80 8.33 -5.36 7.66
N VAL A 81 7.38 -5.06 6.77
CA VAL A 81 7.13 -5.88 5.58
C VAL A 81 8.37 -6.02 4.70
N THR A 82 9.12 -4.95 4.50
CA THR A 82 10.25 -4.94 3.56
C THR A 82 11.57 -5.44 4.14
N LYS A 83 11.76 -5.33 5.46
CA LYS A 83 13.03 -5.64 6.12
C LYS A 83 13.03 -6.95 6.90
N SER A 84 11.86 -7.48 7.31
CA SER A 84 11.77 -8.76 8.02
C SER A 84 11.78 -9.98 7.08
N ASP A 85 11.76 -11.17 7.63
CA ASP A 85 11.64 -12.40 6.86
C ASP A 85 10.25 -12.55 6.20
N THR A 86 10.12 -13.56 5.35
CA THR A 86 8.88 -13.82 4.59
C THR A 86 7.70 -14.14 5.50
N ALA A 87 7.92 -14.88 6.59
CA ALA A 87 6.85 -15.30 7.49
C ALA A 87 6.30 -14.08 8.25
N THR A 88 7.18 -13.25 8.79
CA THR A 88 6.81 -12.00 9.47
C THR A 88 6.12 -11.01 8.54
N ALA A 89 6.62 -10.85 7.32
CA ALA A 89 5.99 -9.99 6.32
C ALA A 89 4.58 -10.48 5.94
N ALA A 90 4.40 -11.81 5.80
CA ALA A 90 3.11 -12.42 5.52
C ALA A 90 2.10 -12.16 6.66
N GLU A 91 2.53 -12.34 7.89
CA GLU A 91 1.71 -12.09 9.09
C GLU A 91 1.22 -10.63 9.15
N VAL A 92 2.12 -9.68 8.92
CA VAL A 92 1.76 -8.25 8.88
C VAL A 92 0.71 -7.96 7.81
N LEU A 93 0.89 -8.50 6.60
CA LEU A 93 -0.04 -8.28 5.50
C LEU A 93 -1.39 -8.96 5.75
N GLU A 94 -1.42 -10.15 6.36
CA GLU A 94 -2.65 -10.85 6.74
C GLU A 94 -3.47 -10.05 7.77
N ILE A 95 -2.82 -9.47 8.78
CA ILE A 95 -3.51 -8.62 9.77
C ILE A 95 -4.05 -7.33 9.11
N LEU A 96 -3.30 -6.74 8.19
CA LEU A 96 -3.71 -5.53 7.48
C LEU A 96 -4.84 -5.76 6.47
N GLU A 97 -5.02 -6.98 5.95
CA GLU A 97 -6.10 -7.25 4.98
C GLU A 97 -7.51 -7.17 5.60
N ASP A 98 -7.61 -7.23 6.93
CA ASP A 98 -8.88 -7.07 7.63
C ASP A 98 -9.25 -5.59 7.79
N VAL A 99 -9.64 -4.99 6.66
CA VAL A 99 -10.09 -3.59 6.58
C VAL A 99 -11.60 -3.52 6.76
N SER A 100 -12.05 -2.79 7.77
CA SER A 100 -13.47 -2.68 8.13
C SER A 100 -14.10 -1.31 7.87
N ASN A 101 -13.29 -0.26 7.71
CA ASN A 101 -13.76 1.12 7.56
C ASN A 101 -12.81 1.97 6.68
N GLU A 102 -13.23 3.21 6.40
CA GLU A 102 -12.49 4.15 5.54
C GLU A 102 -11.12 4.52 6.12
N SER A 103 -11.01 4.70 7.43
CA SER A 103 -9.75 5.04 8.10
C SER A 103 -8.71 3.92 7.98
N GLU A 104 -9.16 2.67 8.13
CA GLU A 104 -8.31 1.49 7.91
C GLU A 104 -7.90 1.35 6.43
N SER A 105 -8.79 1.69 5.49
CA SER A 105 -8.46 1.74 4.06
C SER A 105 -7.37 2.78 3.77
N LYS A 106 -7.43 3.96 4.38
CA LYS A 106 -6.39 4.99 4.29
C LYS A 106 -5.06 4.51 4.86
N LEU A 107 -5.09 3.84 6.02
CA LEU A 107 -3.90 3.22 6.59
C LEU A 107 -3.27 2.22 5.62
N SER A 108 -4.08 1.34 5.04
CA SER A 108 -3.61 0.35 4.07
C SER A 108 -2.97 0.98 2.85
N LEU A 109 -3.59 2.02 2.28
CA LEU A 109 -2.99 2.80 1.18
C LEU A 109 -1.68 3.47 1.59
N SER A 110 -1.62 4.04 2.79
CA SER A 110 -0.40 4.67 3.30
C SER A 110 0.73 3.66 3.48
N VAL A 111 0.43 2.46 3.98
CA VAL A 111 1.39 1.36 4.10
C VAL A 111 1.88 0.93 2.71
N VAL A 112 0.99 0.69 1.75
CA VAL A 112 1.35 0.33 0.38
C VAL A 112 2.20 1.43 -0.26
N SER A 113 1.82 2.71 -0.09
CA SER A 113 2.63 3.84 -0.56
C SER A 113 4.04 3.83 0.02
N ASN A 114 4.16 3.59 1.32
CA ASN A 114 5.47 3.56 1.98
C ASN A 114 6.29 2.32 1.59
N ILE A 115 5.66 1.17 1.31
CA ILE A 115 6.35 0.01 0.73
C ILE A 115 6.98 0.39 -0.61
N THR A 116 6.25 1.05 -1.51
CA THR A 116 6.77 1.42 -2.84
C THR A 116 7.91 2.44 -2.81
N LYS A 117 8.11 3.13 -1.69
CA LYS A 117 9.23 4.07 -1.46
C LYS A 117 10.50 3.40 -0.91
N GLN A 118 10.40 2.15 -0.42
CA GLN A 118 11.56 1.45 0.13
C GLN A 118 12.51 1.01 -0.99
N GLU A 119 13.82 1.08 -0.71
CA GLU A 119 14.82 0.56 -1.64
C GLU A 119 14.62 -0.95 -1.82
N ASN A 120 14.70 -1.42 -3.07
CA ASN A 120 14.57 -2.84 -3.44
C ASN A 120 13.23 -3.51 -3.05
N TYR A 121 12.16 -2.74 -2.88
CA TYR A 121 10.86 -3.31 -2.52
C TYR A 121 10.37 -4.33 -3.57
N GLU A 122 10.65 -4.12 -4.84
CA GLU A 122 10.24 -5.03 -5.93
C GLU A 122 10.85 -6.42 -5.77
N GLU A 123 12.18 -6.48 -5.54
CA GLU A 123 12.88 -7.74 -5.31
C GLU A 123 12.30 -8.46 -4.08
N LYS A 124 12.05 -7.72 -3.00
CA LYS A 124 11.44 -8.27 -1.79
C LYS A 124 10.04 -8.79 -2.04
N MET A 125 9.21 -8.05 -2.75
CA MET A 125 7.84 -8.46 -3.07
C MET A 125 7.80 -9.63 -4.04
N GLU A 126 8.71 -9.71 -5.00
CA GLU A 126 8.85 -10.87 -5.88
C GLU A 126 9.24 -12.12 -5.09
N ILE A 127 10.23 -12.04 -4.21
CA ILE A 127 10.62 -13.15 -3.33
C ILE A 127 9.44 -13.60 -2.47
N LEU A 128 8.72 -12.65 -1.87
CA LEU A 128 7.56 -12.92 -1.03
C LEU A 128 6.45 -13.63 -1.82
N SER A 129 6.16 -13.20 -3.04
CA SER A 129 5.14 -13.79 -3.91
C SER A 129 5.49 -15.24 -4.31
N VAL A 130 6.76 -15.50 -4.62
CA VAL A 130 7.22 -16.84 -5.01
C VAL A 130 7.28 -17.80 -3.83
N THR A 131 7.68 -17.32 -2.66
CA THR A 131 7.90 -18.17 -1.48
C THR A 131 6.65 -18.40 -0.64
N SER A 132 5.65 -17.50 -0.75
CA SER A 132 4.38 -17.62 -0.02
C SER A 132 3.21 -17.10 -0.86
N PRO A 133 2.42 -18.00 -1.47
CA PRO A 133 1.19 -17.61 -2.18
C PRO A 133 0.20 -16.81 -1.32
N ILE A 134 0.24 -16.99 0.01
CA ILE A 134 -0.57 -16.24 0.97
C ILE A 134 -0.20 -14.76 0.93
N VAL A 135 1.08 -14.42 0.81
CA VAL A 135 1.54 -13.02 0.73
C VAL A 135 0.99 -12.35 -0.52
N GLU A 136 1.02 -13.01 -1.67
CA GLU A 136 0.46 -12.45 -2.89
C GLU A 136 -1.04 -12.20 -2.75
N GLN A 137 -1.79 -13.17 -2.20
CA GLN A 137 -3.22 -13.03 -1.95
C GLN A 137 -3.53 -11.92 -0.95
N SER A 138 -2.74 -11.78 0.11
CA SER A 138 -2.91 -10.72 1.11
C SER A 138 -2.67 -9.34 0.51
N ILE A 139 -1.64 -9.19 -0.33
CA ILE A 139 -1.40 -7.93 -1.05
C ILE A 139 -2.55 -7.62 -2.01
N ASP A 140 -3.03 -8.61 -2.75
CA ASP A 140 -4.15 -8.42 -3.67
C ASP A 140 -5.40 -7.95 -2.93
N LYS A 141 -5.76 -8.59 -1.82
CA LYS A 141 -6.90 -8.20 -1.00
C LYS A 141 -6.73 -6.84 -0.35
N LEU A 142 -5.52 -6.54 0.16
CA LEU A 142 -5.21 -5.25 0.76
C LEU A 142 -5.42 -4.12 -0.26
N VAL A 143 -4.84 -4.28 -1.45
CA VAL A 143 -4.99 -3.32 -2.56
C VAL A 143 -6.44 -3.21 -3.01
N GLU A 144 -7.13 -4.34 -3.18
CA GLU A 144 -8.53 -4.37 -3.61
C GLU A 144 -9.44 -3.61 -2.61
N LYS A 145 -9.34 -3.93 -1.33
CA LYS A 145 -10.13 -3.26 -0.28
C LYS A 145 -9.77 -1.79 -0.14
N ALA A 146 -8.49 -1.44 -0.18
CA ALA A 146 -8.04 -0.06 -0.12
C ALA A 146 -8.58 0.76 -1.29
N VAL A 147 -8.60 0.20 -2.50
CA VAL A 147 -9.15 0.86 -3.70
C VAL A 147 -10.67 0.95 -3.65
N GLU A 148 -11.38 -0.07 -3.15
CA GLU A 148 -12.84 -0.06 -3.05
C GLU A 148 -13.38 1.03 -2.11
N ASN A 149 -12.66 1.32 -1.02
CA ASN A 149 -13.08 2.26 0.01
C ASN A 149 -12.48 3.67 -0.16
N ALA A 150 -11.37 3.79 -0.85
CA ALA A 150 -10.56 4.99 -0.86
C ALA A 150 -10.68 5.73 -2.19
N PHE A 151 -11.54 6.69 -2.30
CA PHE A 151 -11.46 7.65 -3.38
C PHE A 151 -12.00 9.02 -2.99
N SER A 152 -11.57 9.53 -1.83
CA SER A 152 -11.57 10.97 -1.60
C SER A 152 -10.51 11.63 -2.48
N GLU A 153 -10.55 12.96 -2.64
CA GLU A 153 -9.52 13.68 -3.41
C GLU A 153 -8.12 13.49 -2.79
N GLU A 154 -8.03 13.39 -1.46
CA GLU A 154 -6.76 13.13 -0.75
C GLU A 154 -6.20 11.73 -1.06
N ASP A 155 -7.07 10.73 -1.14
CA ASP A 155 -6.67 9.35 -1.46
C ASP A 155 -6.24 9.20 -2.91
N LEU A 156 -6.80 10.02 -3.81
CA LEU A 156 -6.42 10.05 -5.23
C LEU A 156 -4.94 10.42 -5.41
N GLU A 157 -4.45 11.39 -4.65
CA GLU A 157 -3.03 11.76 -4.70
C GLU A 157 -2.14 10.61 -4.18
N LEU A 158 -2.56 9.95 -3.11
CA LEU A 158 -1.84 8.82 -2.54
C LEU A 158 -1.76 7.63 -3.52
N VAL A 159 -2.89 7.27 -4.12
CA VAL A 159 -2.95 6.21 -5.13
C VAL A 159 -2.13 6.59 -6.38
N THR A 160 -2.18 7.85 -6.80
CA THR A 160 -1.34 8.35 -7.90
C THR A 160 0.14 8.14 -7.59
N ASN A 161 0.58 8.50 -6.40
CA ASN A 161 1.97 8.33 -5.98
C ASN A 161 2.39 6.84 -5.93
N ILE A 162 1.49 5.96 -5.49
CA ILE A 162 1.75 4.51 -5.49
C ILE A 162 1.96 4.01 -6.92
N VAL A 163 1.05 4.34 -7.83
CA VAL A 163 1.13 3.91 -9.24
C VAL A 163 2.37 4.48 -9.92
N GLU A 164 2.71 5.74 -9.64
CA GLU A 164 3.89 6.41 -10.19
C GLU A 164 5.21 5.78 -9.69
N ASN A 165 5.28 5.45 -8.41
CA ASN A 165 6.50 4.88 -7.81
C ASN A 165 6.62 3.37 -8.02
N SER A 166 5.51 2.67 -8.26
CA SER A 166 5.57 1.23 -8.48
C SER A 166 6.09 0.93 -9.89
N LYS A 167 7.16 0.15 -9.95
CA LYS A 167 7.75 -0.33 -11.21
C LYS A 167 7.24 -1.70 -11.61
N GLY A 168 6.16 -2.18 -11.08
CA GLY A 168 5.72 -3.54 -11.32
C GLY A 168 4.32 -3.84 -10.81
N THR A 169 4.17 -4.97 -10.15
CA THR A 169 2.89 -5.62 -9.86
C THR A 169 1.92 -4.80 -9.03
N ILE A 170 2.36 -3.97 -8.07
CA ILE A 170 1.46 -3.22 -7.18
C ILE A 170 0.65 -2.17 -7.94
N GLY A 171 1.30 -1.36 -8.80
CA GLY A 171 0.61 -0.38 -9.63
C GLY A 171 -0.39 -1.02 -10.58
N ASP A 172 0.00 -2.13 -11.20
CA ASP A 172 -0.85 -2.90 -12.10
C ASP A 172 -2.07 -3.49 -11.36
N LYS A 173 -1.90 -3.99 -10.14
CA LYS A 173 -3.00 -4.49 -9.30
C LYS A 173 -3.98 -3.37 -8.94
N ILE A 174 -3.50 -2.18 -8.56
CA ILE A 174 -4.35 -1.02 -8.29
C ILE A 174 -5.17 -0.66 -9.53
N ILE A 175 -4.53 -0.54 -10.69
CA ILE A 175 -5.20 -0.20 -11.94
C ILE A 175 -6.23 -1.28 -12.32
N ASN A 176 -5.90 -2.54 -12.17
CA ASN A 176 -6.80 -3.66 -12.46
C ASN A 176 -7.97 -3.73 -11.49
N SER A 177 -7.76 -3.52 -10.20
CA SER A 177 -8.82 -3.48 -9.18
C SER A 177 -9.80 -2.33 -9.45
N ALA A 178 -9.27 -1.17 -9.81
CA ALA A 178 -10.09 -0.02 -10.15
C ALA A 178 -10.87 -0.18 -11.47
N ASN A 179 -10.54 -1.14 -12.33
CA ASN A 179 -11.25 -1.40 -13.60
C ASN A 179 -12.61 -2.13 -13.44
N LYS A 180 -13.00 -2.50 -12.22
CA LYS A 180 -14.19 -3.34 -11.95
C LYS A 180 -15.54 -2.65 -12.19
N ASN A 181 -15.62 -1.32 -12.10
CA ASN A 181 -16.86 -0.56 -12.30
C ASN A 181 -16.62 0.81 -12.96
N ASN A 182 -17.71 1.48 -13.40
CA ASN A 182 -17.62 2.75 -14.14
C ASN A 182 -17.10 3.91 -13.27
N GLU A 183 -17.37 3.90 -11.98
CA GLU A 183 -16.90 4.94 -11.06
C GLU A 183 -15.40 4.80 -10.82
N SER A 184 -14.94 3.59 -10.61
CA SER A 184 -13.53 3.25 -10.51
C SER A 184 -12.77 3.60 -11.80
N LYS A 185 -13.38 3.40 -12.98
CA LYS A 185 -12.79 3.79 -14.27
C LYS A 185 -12.54 5.30 -14.39
N LYS A 186 -13.46 6.13 -13.89
CA LYS A 186 -13.24 7.59 -13.86
C LYS A 186 -12.03 7.96 -13.02
N LYS A 187 -11.89 7.32 -11.86
CA LYS A 187 -10.79 7.59 -10.94
C LYS A 187 -9.44 7.11 -11.46
N ILE A 188 -9.37 5.97 -12.16
CA ILE A 188 -8.16 5.57 -12.89
C ILE A 188 -7.78 6.64 -13.92
N THR A 189 -8.75 7.15 -14.62
CA THR A 189 -8.52 8.21 -15.61
C THR A 189 -7.88 9.42 -14.95
N GLU A 190 -8.38 9.85 -13.80
CA GLU A 190 -7.81 10.96 -13.00
C GLU A 190 -6.39 10.64 -12.54
N ILE A 191 -6.12 9.42 -12.07
CA ILE A 191 -4.77 8.95 -11.69
C ILE A 191 -3.83 9.05 -12.89
N ILE A 192 -4.22 8.52 -14.03
CA ILE A 192 -3.39 8.56 -15.25
C ILE A 192 -3.14 10.00 -15.71
N ILE A 193 -4.14 10.88 -15.67
CA ILE A 193 -3.97 12.31 -16.00
C ILE A 193 -2.96 12.94 -15.05
N ASN A 194 -3.08 12.73 -13.75
CA ASN A 194 -2.14 13.27 -12.77
C ASN A 194 -0.71 12.78 -13.02
N ILE A 195 -0.54 11.51 -13.39
CA ILE A 195 0.78 10.95 -13.74
C ILE A 195 1.31 11.59 -15.03
N ILE A 196 0.45 11.77 -16.05
CA ILE A 196 0.84 12.41 -17.32
C ILE A 196 1.32 13.86 -17.08
N GLU A 197 0.64 14.60 -16.21
CA GLU A 197 1.02 15.97 -15.88
C GLU A 197 2.35 16.03 -15.13
N LYS A 198 2.61 15.07 -14.25
CA LYS A 198 3.83 15.02 -13.44
C LYS A 198 5.00 14.32 -14.15
N ASN A 199 4.73 13.23 -14.85
CA ASN A 199 5.74 12.37 -15.49
C ASN A 199 5.16 11.63 -16.70
N PRO A 200 5.12 12.27 -17.89
CA PRO A 200 4.50 11.68 -19.09
C PRO A 200 5.19 10.39 -19.56
N GLU A 201 6.50 10.22 -19.35
CA GLU A 201 7.22 9.00 -19.76
C GLU A 201 6.73 7.80 -18.93
N LYS A 202 6.53 8.00 -17.62
CA LYS A 202 6.01 6.97 -16.73
C LYS A 202 4.56 6.60 -17.05
N ALA A 203 3.74 7.58 -17.43
CA ALA A 203 2.38 7.32 -17.88
C ALA A 203 2.36 6.38 -19.09
N VAL A 204 3.23 6.59 -20.07
CA VAL A 204 3.35 5.70 -21.24
C VAL A 204 3.74 4.28 -20.82
N GLU A 205 4.69 4.13 -19.90
CA GLU A 205 5.11 2.83 -19.39
C GLU A 205 3.95 2.07 -18.72
N ILE A 206 3.17 2.75 -17.87
CA ILE A 206 1.99 2.19 -17.20
C ILE A 206 0.94 1.75 -18.22
N ILE A 207 0.72 2.58 -19.23
CA ILE A 207 -0.20 2.33 -20.33
C ILE A 207 0.21 1.08 -21.12
N GLU A 208 1.47 0.95 -21.47
CA GLU A 208 1.96 -0.17 -22.30
C GLU A 208 1.90 -1.53 -21.57
N LYS A 209 2.01 -1.53 -20.25
CA LYS A 209 1.98 -2.73 -19.42
C LYS A 209 0.56 -3.26 -19.14
N ASN A 210 -0.47 -2.43 -19.31
CA ASN A 210 -1.85 -2.78 -18.93
C ASN A 210 -2.73 -3.11 -20.13
N GLU A 211 -2.82 -4.40 -20.49
CA GLU A 211 -3.62 -4.90 -21.63
C GLU A 211 -5.13 -4.59 -21.51
N ASN A 212 -5.67 -4.45 -20.31
CA ASN A 212 -7.11 -4.21 -20.06
C ASN A 212 -7.54 -2.75 -20.22
N THR A 213 -6.61 -1.85 -20.40
CA THR A 213 -6.85 -0.41 -20.59
C THR A 213 -6.79 0.02 -22.05
N ASN A 214 -6.67 -0.91 -22.98
CA ASN A 214 -6.23 -0.71 -24.37
C ASN A 214 -6.92 0.42 -25.14
N THR A 215 -8.20 0.70 -24.96
CA THR A 215 -8.88 1.69 -25.81
C THR A 215 -8.77 3.13 -25.29
N VAL A 216 -8.86 3.33 -24.00
CA VAL A 216 -8.69 4.64 -23.35
C VAL A 216 -7.25 5.10 -23.54
N LEU A 217 -6.34 4.18 -23.41
CA LEU A 217 -4.92 4.40 -23.39
C LEU A 217 -4.32 4.60 -24.77
N GLU A 218 -4.87 4.01 -25.82
CA GLU A 218 -4.50 4.28 -27.21
C GLU A 218 -4.74 5.77 -27.55
N THR A 219 -5.84 6.34 -27.04
CA THR A 219 -6.15 7.76 -27.25
C THR A 219 -5.17 8.65 -26.48
N VAL A 220 -4.86 8.32 -25.21
CA VAL A 220 -3.88 9.04 -24.39
C VAL A 220 -2.49 8.93 -25.00
N LYS A 221 -2.05 7.73 -25.36
CA LYS A 221 -0.75 7.48 -26.00
C LYS A 221 -0.59 8.32 -27.26
N THR A 222 -1.62 8.30 -28.14
CA THR A 222 -1.61 9.08 -29.37
C THR A 222 -1.49 10.58 -29.12
N LYS A 223 -2.16 11.11 -28.08
CA LYS A 223 -2.08 12.53 -27.73
C LYS A 223 -0.73 12.90 -27.12
N ILE A 224 -0.19 12.06 -26.22
CA ILE A 224 1.16 12.27 -25.67
C ILE A 224 2.20 12.29 -26.78
N GLU A 225 2.16 11.32 -27.70
CA GLU A 225 3.08 11.26 -28.84
C GLU A 225 2.99 12.46 -29.76
N LYS A 226 1.82 13.09 -29.86
CA LYS A 226 1.59 14.29 -30.66
C LYS A 226 1.86 15.58 -29.90
N GLY A 227 2.11 15.53 -28.59
CA GLY A 227 2.25 16.70 -27.72
C GLY A 227 0.94 17.49 -27.58
N GLU A 228 -0.22 16.84 -27.75
CA GLU A 228 -1.55 17.44 -27.60
C GLU A 228 -1.96 17.45 -26.12
N ALA A 229 -2.69 18.50 -25.70
CA ALA A 229 -3.27 18.55 -24.36
C ALA A 229 -4.30 17.44 -24.15
N ILE A 230 -4.25 16.82 -22.97
CA ILE A 230 -5.17 15.76 -22.56
C ILE A 230 -6.18 16.38 -21.60
N SER A 231 -7.46 16.12 -21.84
CA SER A 231 -8.56 16.59 -20.98
C SER A 231 -9.40 15.42 -20.48
N THR A 232 -10.11 15.62 -19.37
CA THR A 232 -11.08 14.64 -18.84
C THR A 232 -12.16 14.31 -19.87
N ASP A 233 -12.55 15.25 -20.73
CA ASP A 233 -13.57 15.04 -21.77
C ASP A 233 -13.14 14.03 -22.83
N ASP A 234 -11.86 13.96 -23.14
CA ASP A 234 -11.31 12.95 -24.08
C ASP A 234 -11.53 11.52 -23.60
N PHE A 235 -11.48 11.31 -22.31
CA PHE A 235 -11.70 10.01 -21.70
C PHE A 235 -13.19 9.67 -21.60
N GLU A 236 -14.05 10.63 -21.30
CA GLU A 236 -15.49 10.41 -21.29
C GLU A 236 -16.01 9.96 -22.66
N GLU A 237 -15.47 10.50 -23.74
CA GLU A 237 -15.88 10.11 -25.10
C GLU A 237 -15.44 8.68 -25.43
N VAL A 238 -14.26 8.27 -24.99
CA VAL A 238 -13.76 6.89 -25.17
C VAL A 238 -14.57 5.90 -24.32
N PHE A 239 -14.92 6.24 -23.08
CA PHE A 239 -15.76 5.40 -22.24
C PHE A 239 -17.18 5.26 -22.80
N LYS A 240 -17.76 6.31 -23.37
CA LYS A 240 -19.09 6.26 -24.01
C LYS A 240 -19.14 5.38 -25.25
N LYS A 241 -18.05 5.35 -26.03
CA LYS A 241 -17.95 4.51 -27.25
C LYS A 241 -17.82 3.01 -26.95
N ASN A 242 -17.28 2.65 -25.78
CA ASN A 242 -17.05 1.24 -25.40
C ASN A 242 -18.17 0.62 -24.55
N VAL A 243 -19.17 1.41 -24.15
CA VAL A 243 -20.38 0.95 -23.47
C VAL A 243 -21.55 1.02 -24.47
N SER A 244 -21.47 0.28 -25.57
CA SER A 244 -22.67 -0.02 -26.35
C SER A 244 -23.38 -1.19 -25.67
N PRO A 245 -24.66 -1.05 -25.32
CA PRO A 245 -25.44 -2.11 -24.72
C PRO A 245 -25.71 -3.19 -25.80
N ASN A 246 -25.36 -4.42 -25.47
CA ASN A 246 -26.05 -5.57 -26.02
C ASN A 246 -27.23 -5.90 -25.16
#